data_6e2c0704bb5942a142d4aa675c1dae69
#
_entry.id   6e2c0704bb5942a142d4aa675c1dae69
#
_cell.length_a   1.000
_cell.length_b   1.000
_cell.length_c   1.000
_cell.angle_alpha   90.00
_cell.angle_beta   90.00
_cell.angle_gamma   90.00
#
_symmetry.space_group_name_H-M   'P 1'
#
loop_
_entity.id
_entity.type
_entity.pdbx_description
1 polymer ?
#
loop_
_entity_poly.entity_id
_entity_poly.type
_entity_poly.pdbx_seq_one_letter_code
_entity_poly.pdbx_strand_id
1 'polypeptide(L)'
;MDFNPQMQLAGLLEWMAEQMAACRGKTAVIGISGGKDSSTVAAMAVAAYGRENVYGVLMPDGVQPDIDYSQALVEHLNLPHTTINIHDAVQGVLGEMERAGLTPSRQTTVNLPSRIRMATLYAVAQSLPGGIVINTSNLSEDWVGYCTIYGDSAGAFSPLGMYTTEEVVALGRQLGLPEKFLIKPPSDGLTGKTDEDNLGFTYHAVNEYVRRGVVDADIKERIDALHRAS
;
A
#
# COMPACT_ATOMS: atom_id res chain seq x y z
N MET A 1 -6.74 -25.45 -3.38
CA MET A 1 -7.16 -25.40 -1.95
C MET A 1 -7.80 -24.04 -1.73
N ASP A 2 -8.94 -24.02 -1.06
CA ASP A 2 -9.58 -22.76 -0.73
C ASP A 2 -8.72 -21.98 0.26
N PHE A 3 -8.64 -20.67 0.10
CA PHE A 3 -7.90 -19.78 0.98
C PHE A 3 -8.51 -19.80 2.39
N ASN A 4 -7.69 -20.10 3.40
CA ASN A 4 -8.12 -20.10 4.80
C ASN A 4 -7.36 -18.98 5.56
N PRO A 5 -7.98 -17.83 5.81
CA PRO A 5 -7.31 -16.69 6.41
C PRO A 5 -6.78 -16.95 7.81
N GLN A 6 -7.44 -17.76 8.63
CA GLN A 6 -7.00 -18.10 9.98
C GLN A 6 -5.68 -18.88 9.97
N MET A 7 -5.57 -19.89 9.08
CA MET A 7 -4.34 -20.69 8.95
C MET A 7 -3.19 -19.85 8.38
N GLN A 8 -3.49 -19.02 7.36
CA GLN A 8 -2.46 -18.18 6.73
C GLN A 8 -1.94 -17.10 7.66
N LEU A 9 -2.82 -16.47 8.44
CA LEU A 9 -2.46 -15.35 9.31
C LEU A 9 -1.40 -15.75 10.35
N ALA A 10 -1.53 -16.92 10.98
CA ALA A 10 -0.57 -17.35 12.01
C ALA A 10 0.86 -17.43 11.46
N GLY A 11 1.06 -18.15 10.35
CA GLY A 11 2.37 -18.26 9.72
C GLY A 11 2.89 -16.93 9.16
N LEU A 12 1.99 -16.07 8.69
CA LEU A 12 2.35 -14.74 8.18
C LEU A 12 2.85 -13.82 9.30
N LEU A 13 2.24 -13.84 10.47
CA LEU A 13 2.70 -13.05 11.62
C LEU A 13 4.06 -13.55 12.14
N GLU A 14 4.29 -14.86 12.17
CA GLU A 14 5.61 -15.44 12.50
C GLU A 14 6.66 -15.00 11.47
N TRP A 15 6.35 -15.12 10.17
CA TRP A 15 7.24 -14.66 9.11
C TRP A 15 7.56 -13.16 9.21
N MET A 16 6.57 -12.33 9.52
CA MET A 16 6.80 -10.90 9.73
C MET A 16 7.76 -10.64 10.88
N ALA A 17 7.65 -11.38 11.98
CA ALA A 17 8.58 -11.27 13.12
C ALA A 17 10.00 -11.67 12.72
N GLU A 18 10.16 -12.72 11.91
CA GLU A 18 11.46 -13.14 11.37
C GLU A 18 12.06 -12.06 10.45
N GLN A 19 11.25 -11.47 9.53
CA GLN A 19 11.74 -10.41 8.65
C GLN A 19 12.18 -9.17 9.43
N MET A 20 11.40 -8.76 10.43
CA MET A 20 11.77 -7.65 11.30
C MET A 20 13.11 -7.91 12.01
N ALA A 21 13.30 -9.10 12.55
CA ALA A 21 14.56 -9.51 13.19
C ALA A 21 15.73 -9.55 12.18
N ALA A 22 15.52 -10.08 10.98
CA ALA A 22 16.52 -10.12 9.90
C ALA A 22 16.98 -8.71 9.49
N CYS A 23 16.06 -7.75 9.47
CA CYS A 23 16.35 -6.33 9.23
C CYS A 23 16.96 -5.62 10.45
N ARG A 24 17.11 -6.29 11.59
CA ARG A 24 17.48 -5.69 12.88
C ARG A 24 16.55 -4.55 13.29
N GLY A 25 15.29 -4.63 12.85
CA GLY A 25 14.25 -3.65 13.10
C GLY A 25 13.71 -3.70 14.52
N LYS A 26 13.15 -2.57 14.96
CA LYS A 26 12.43 -2.43 16.23
C LYS A 26 11.07 -1.77 16.06
N THR A 27 10.96 -0.87 15.10
CA THR A 27 9.73 -0.10 14.84
C THR A 27 9.29 -0.33 13.40
N ALA A 28 8.10 -0.87 13.20
CA ALA A 28 7.45 -0.98 11.90
C ALA A 28 6.87 0.38 11.50
N VAL A 29 7.34 0.97 10.41
CA VAL A 29 6.86 2.26 9.90
C VAL A 29 6.00 2.00 8.68
N ILE A 30 4.74 2.46 8.72
CA ILE A 30 3.73 2.13 7.71
C ILE A 30 3.06 3.42 7.22
N GLY A 31 2.99 3.60 5.91
CA GLY A 31 2.17 4.63 5.28
C GLY A 31 0.69 4.30 5.41
N ILE A 32 -0.09 5.18 6.03
CA ILE A 32 -1.50 4.95 6.31
C ILE A 32 -2.35 5.72 5.30
N SER A 33 -2.90 5.01 4.32
CA SER A 33 -3.83 5.56 3.32
C SER A 33 -5.30 5.41 3.73
N GLY A 34 -5.59 4.58 4.74
CA GLY A 34 -6.95 4.23 5.14
C GLY A 34 -7.66 3.26 4.18
N GLY A 35 -6.96 2.76 3.16
CA GLY A 35 -7.43 1.69 2.27
C GLY A 35 -7.15 0.29 2.84
N LYS A 36 -7.73 -0.74 2.23
CA LYS A 36 -7.68 -2.15 2.68
C LYS A 36 -6.27 -2.66 2.98
N ASP A 37 -5.32 -2.33 2.12
CA ASP A 37 -3.95 -2.88 2.18
C ASP A 37 -3.19 -2.28 3.37
N SER A 38 -3.10 -0.96 3.45
CA SER A 38 -2.43 -0.28 4.57
C SER A 38 -3.10 -0.59 5.91
N SER A 39 -4.43 -0.75 5.92
CA SER A 39 -5.19 -1.11 7.13
C SER A 39 -4.85 -2.52 7.59
N THR A 40 -4.81 -3.48 6.66
CA THR A 40 -4.50 -4.88 6.96
C THR A 40 -3.04 -5.03 7.41
N VAL A 41 -2.07 -4.39 6.72
CA VAL A 41 -0.66 -4.41 7.14
C VAL A 41 -0.47 -3.78 8.51
N ALA A 42 -1.14 -2.65 8.80
CA ALA A 42 -1.06 -2.02 10.11
C ALA A 42 -1.61 -2.92 11.23
N ALA A 43 -2.75 -3.57 11.00
CA ALA A 43 -3.33 -4.50 11.98
C ALA A 43 -2.45 -5.76 12.16
N MET A 44 -1.87 -6.30 11.09
CA MET A 44 -0.90 -7.40 11.15
C MET A 44 0.35 -7.01 11.93
N ALA A 45 0.89 -5.81 11.69
CA ALA A 45 2.06 -5.32 12.41
C ALA A 45 1.77 -5.15 13.91
N VAL A 46 0.58 -4.66 14.28
CA VAL A 46 0.16 -4.61 15.69
C VAL A 46 0.09 -6.01 16.30
N ALA A 47 -0.46 -6.97 15.57
CA ALA A 47 -0.56 -8.36 16.06
C ALA A 47 0.81 -9.04 16.17
N ALA A 48 1.76 -8.74 15.27
CA ALA A 48 3.10 -9.35 15.24
C ALA A 48 4.08 -8.71 16.23
N TYR A 49 4.02 -7.39 16.43
CA TYR A 49 5.07 -6.63 17.12
C TYR A 49 4.61 -5.92 18.39
N GLY A 50 3.29 -5.84 18.62
CA GLY A 50 2.70 -4.93 19.61
C GLY A 50 2.62 -3.49 19.08
N ARG A 51 1.56 -2.78 19.44
CA ARG A 51 1.27 -1.44 18.90
C ARG A 51 2.35 -0.39 19.19
N GLU A 52 3.08 -0.54 20.31
CA GLU A 52 4.17 0.35 20.72
C GLU A 52 5.37 0.28 19.77
N ASN A 53 5.46 -0.79 18.99
CA ASN A 53 6.49 -1.01 17.96
C ASN A 53 5.98 -0.77 16.53
N VAL A 54 4.81 -0.12 16.39
CA VAL A 54 4.24 0.24 15.09
C VAL A 54 4.01 1.75 15.04
N TYR A 55 4.45 2.39 13.97
CA TYR A 55 4.31 3.83 13.76
C TYR A 55 3.64 4.13 12.43
N GLY A 56 2.48 4.80 12.49
CA GLY A 56 1.73 5.21 11.31
C GLY A 56 2.17 6.56 10.76
N VAL A 57 2.28 6.71 9.46
CA VAL A 57 2.57 7.98 8.80
C VAL A 57 1.46 8.32 7.81
N LEU A 58 0.72 9.39 8.09
CA LEU A 58 -0.30 9.93 7.19
C LEU A 58 0.36 11.00 6.31
N MET A 59 0.22 10.87 4.99
CA MET A 59 0.94 11.72 4.04
C MET A 59 -0.02 12.31 2.98
N PRO A 60 -0.91 13.23 3.38
CA PRO A 60 -1.77 13.91 2.41
C PRO A 60 -0.93 14.77 1.45
N ASP A 61 -1.41 14.91 0.21
CA ASP A 61 -0.90 15.87 -0.77
C ASP A 61 -1.90 17.04 -0.83
N GLY A 62 -1.62 18.10 -0.09
CA GLY A 62 -2.55 19.22 0.08
C GLY A 62 -3.77 18.85 0.92
N VAL A 63 -4.96 19.16 0.42
CA VAL A 63 -6.24 18.79 1.04
C VAL A 63 -6.70 17.45 0.46
N GLN A 64 -6.68 16.43 1.29
CA GLN A 64 -7.13 15.08 0.92
C GLN A 64 -8.55 14.84 1.43
N PRO A 65 -9.57 14.68 0.56
CA PRO A 65 -10.97 14.57 0.97
C PRO A 65 -11.30 13.38 1.86
N ASP A 66 -10.51 12.31 1.77
CA ASP A 66 -10.73 11.03 2.45
C ASP A 66 -9.68 10.75 3.57
N ILE A 67 -9.02 11.80 4.06
CA ILE A 67 -8.01 11.68 5.13
C ILE A 67 -8.61 11.13 6.44
N ASP A 68 -9.91 11.30 6.64
CA ASP A 68 -10.65 10.78 7.78
C ASP A 68 -10.60 9.25 7.90
N TYR A 69 -10.49 8.52 6.79
CA TYR A 69 -10.27 7.06 6.84
C TYR A 69 -8.91 6.71 7.46
N SER A 70 -7.87 7.43 7.09
CA SER A 70 -6.52 7.24 7.65
C SER A 70 -6.49 7.60 9.14
N GLN A 71 -7.12 8.71 9.53
CA GLN A 71 -7.25 9.14 10.92
C GLN A 71 -8.04 8.14 11.75
N ALA A 72 -9.20 7.70 11.24
CA ALA A 72 -10.03 6.70 11.91
C ALA A 72 -9.29 5.37 12.10
N LEU A 73 -8.41 4.97 11.18
CA LEU A 73 -7.63 3.74 11.32
C LEU A 73 -6.60 3.84 12.44
N VAL A 74 -5.81 4.92 12.49
CA VAL A 74 -4.79 5.08 13.54
C VAL A 74 -5.45 5.22 14.92
N GLU A 75 -6.62 5.85 15.01
CA GLU A 75 -7.43 5.90 16.22
C GLU A 75 -7.95 4.49 16.62
N HIS A 76 -8.52 3.75 15.65
CA HIS A 76 -9.04 2.39 15.89
C HIS A 76 -7.96 1.44 16.42
N LEU A 77 -6.77 1.47 15.82
CA LEU A 77 -5.63 0.65 16.24
C LEU A 77 -4.83 1.28 17.40
N ASN A 78 -5.20 2.50 17.82
CA ASN A 78 -4.49 3.29 18.84
C ASN A 78 -2.98 3.38 18.56
N LEU A 79 -2.62 3.72 17.32
CA LEU A 79 -1.22 3.76 16.86
C LEU A 79 -0.54 5.10 17.21
N PRO A 80 0.72 5.07 17.68
CA PRO A 80 1.60 6.22 17.54
C PRO A 80 1.68 6.61 16.06
N HIS A 81 1.48 7.89 15.75
CA HIS A 81 1.47 8.34 14.35
C HIS A 81 1.87 9.81 14.22
N THR A 82 2.15 10.20 12.98
CA THR A 82 2.32 11.59 12.58
C THR A 82 1.66 11.86 11.23
N THR A 83 1.30 13.12 11.00
CA THR A 83 0.82 13.59 9.69
C THR A 83 1.86 14.52 9.09
N ILE A 84 2.33 14.19 7.89
CA ILE A 84 3.28 14.99 7.11
C ILE A 84 2.64 15.29 5.76
N ASN A 85 2.24 16.54 5.54
CA ASN A 85 1.73 16.97 4.24
C ASN A 85 2.90 17.05 3.25
N ILE A 86 2.80 16.29 2.15
CA ILE A 86 3.87 16.22 1.15
C ILE A 86 3.76 17.27 0.05
N HIS A 87 2.71 18.10 0.06
CA HIS A 87 2.39 19.02 -1.02
C HIS A 87 3.55 19.94 -1.39
N ASP A 88 4.13 20.61 -0.40
CA ASP A 88 5.22 21.56 -0.65
C ASP A 88 6.45 20.88 -1.25
N ALA A 89 6.74 19.63 -0.85
CA ALA A 89 7.84 18.87 -1.42
C ALA A 89 7.57 18.48 -2.89
N VAL A 90 6.33 18.05 -3.20
CA VAL A 90 5.91 17.77 -4.58
C VAL A 90 5.99 19.03 -5.44
N GLN A 91 5.41 20.14 -4.98
CA GLN A 91 5.44 21.43 -5.69
C GLN A 91 6.86 21.98 -5.84
N GLY A 92 7.71 21.79 -4.82
CA GLY A 92 9.11 22.17 -4.86
C GLY A 92 9.86 21.49 -6.01
N VAL A 93 9.70 20.17 -6.17
CA VAL A 93 10.33 19.42 -7.27
C VAL A 93 9.79 19.85 -8.63
N LEU A 94 8.46 19.96 -8.78
CA LEU A 94 7.83 20.39 -10.04
C LEU A 94 8.28 21.80 -10.43
N GLY A 95 8.31 22.74 -9.49
CA GLY A 95 8.74 24.11 -9.74
C GLY A 95 10.22 24.21 -10.13
N GLU A 96 11.12 23.39 -9.55
CA GLU A 96 12.53 23.36 -9.97
C GLU A 96 12.69 22.73 -11.37
N MET A 97 11.90 21.71 -11.72
CA MET A 97 11.90 21.18 -13.08
C MET A 97 11.52 22.26 -14.11
N GLU A 98 10.47 23.04 -13.84
CA GLU A 98 10.03 24.13 -14.72
C GLU A 98 11.11 25.22 -14.84
N ARG A 99 11.75 25.62 -13.73
CA ARG A 99 12.88 26.57 -13.74
C ARG A 99 14.07 26.06 -14.54
N ALA A 100 14.27 24.73 -14.57
CA ALA A 100 15.28 24.08 -15.39
C ALA A 100 14.87 23.91 -16.87
N GLY A 101 13.69 24.41 -17.27
CA GLY A 101 13.17 24.30 -18.64
C GLY A 101 12.54 22.96 -19.00
N LEU A 102 12.22 22.13 -17.99
CA LEU A 102 11.54 20.85 -18.18
C LEU A 102 10.05 20.99 -17.92
N THR A 103 9.22 20.49 -18.83
CA THR A 103 7.77 20.44 -18.63
C THR A 103 7.41 19.09 -18.01
N PRO A 104 6.82 19.04 -16.79
CA PRO A 104 6.38 17.79 -16.19
C PRO A 104 5.35 17.07 -17.06
N SER A 105 5.57 15.79 -17.35
CA SER A 105 4.61 14.95 -18.06
C SER A 105 3.48 14.53 -17.11
N ARG A 106 2.37 14.01 -17.67
CA ARG A 106 1.30 13.40 -16.86
C ARG A 106 1.86 12.29 -15.94
N GLN A 107 2.77 11.47 -16.45
CA GLN A 107 3.36 10.40 -15.66
C GLN A 107 4.24 10.95 -14.51
N THR A 108 4.93 12.07 -14.73
CA THR A 108 5.65 12.77 -13.66
C THR A 108 4.70 13.20 -12.55
N THR A 109 3.61 13.88 -12.89
CA THR A 109 2.65 14.42 -11.90
C THR A 109 1.92 13.32 -11.13
N VAL A 110 1.67 12.17 -11.75
CA VAL A 110 1.02 11.01 -11.10
C VAL A 110 1.99 10.27 -10.16
N ASN A 111 3.23 10.03 -10.59
CA ASN A 111 4.16 9.18 -9.85
C ASN A 111 5.01 9.93 -8.81
N LEU A 112 5.19 11.24 -8.97
CA LEU A 112 6.01 12.03 -8.05
C LEU A 112 5.48 12.01 -6.61
N PRO A 113 4.18 12.20 -6.35
CA PRO A 113 3.64 12.12 -4.99
C PRO A 113 3.95 10.79 -4.29
N SER A 114 3.83 9.66 -4.99
CA SER A 114 4.15 8.34 -4.43
C SER A 114 5.63 8.21 -4.04
N ARG A 115 6.55 8.74 -4.86
CA ARG A 115 7.99 8.75 -4.55
C ARG A 115 8.35 9.70 -3.42
N ILE A 116 7.67 10.84 -3.29
CA ILE A 116 7.85 11.75 -2.14
C ILE A 116 7.33 11.09 -0.86
N ARG A 117 6.20 10.36 -0.91
CA ARG A 117 5.72 9.56 0.23
C ARG A 117 6.75 8.52 0.66
N MET A 118 7.35 7.80 -0.30
CA MET A 118 8.42 6.84 0.00
C MET A 118 9.61 7.52 0.70
N ALA A 119 10.13 8.61 0.15
CA ALA A 119 11.24 9.35 0.76
C ALA A 119 10.89 9.84 2.18
N THR A 120 9.65 10.29 2.39
CA THR A 120 9.14 10.71 3.70
C THR A 120 9.08 9.53 4.69
N LEU A 121 8.59 8.36 4.26
CA LEU A 121 8.56 7.16 5.11
C LEU A 121 9.96 6.74 5.57
N TYR A 122 10.93 6.73 4.67
CA TYR A 122 12.32 6.40 5.02
C TYR A 122 12.94 7.46 5.94
N ALA A 123 12.64 8.74 5.74
CA ALA A 123 13.11 9.80 6.64
C ALA A 123 12.53 9.63 8.05
N VAL A 124 11.24 9.29 8.18
CA VAL A 124 10.61 8.98 9.47
C VAL A 124 11.22 7.73 10.08
N ALA A 125 11.37 6.66 9.30
CA ALA A 125 11.93 5.40 9.78
C ALA A 125 13.36 5.58 10.34
N GLN A 126 14.21 6.34 9.66
CA GLN A 126 15.57 6.64 10.12
C GLN A 126 15.61 7.54 11.37
N SER A 127 14.52 8.25 11.66
CA SER A 127 14.38 9.09 12.86
C SER A 127 13.83 8.33 14.07
N LEU A 128 13.45 7.06 13.90
CA LEU A 128 12.91 6.19 14.94
C LEU A 128 13.88 5.07 15.31
N PRO A 129 13.89 4.59 16.56
CA PRO A 129 14.77 3.49 16.97
C PRO A 129 14.54 2.23 16.15
N GLY A 130 15.49 1.87 15.28
CA GLY A 130 15.40 0.69 14.42
C GLY A 130 14.17 0.70 13.51
N GLY A 131 13.79 1.86 12.96
CA GLY A 131 12.65 2.00 12.10
C GLY A 131 12.83 1.28 10.77
N ILE A 132 11.85 0.46 10.38
CA ILE A 132 11.81 -0.33 9.14
C ILE A 132 10.51 0.00 8.41
N VAL A 133 10.62 0.40 7.15
CA VAL A 133 9.45 0.65 6.28
C VAL A 133 8.87 -0.69 5.83
N ILE A 134 7.57 -0.90 6.11
CA ILE A 134 6.83 -2.08 5.66
C ILE A 134 6.04 -1.70 4.41
N ASN A 135 6.20 -2.48 3.35
CA ASN A 135 5.44 -2.32 2.11
C ASN A 135 3.98 -2.77 2.29
N THR A 136 3.06 -2.15 1.56
CA THR A 136 1.63 -2.45 1.62
C THR A 136 1.02 -2.92 0.30
N SER A 137 1.83 -3.12 -0.75
CA SER A 137 1.38 -3.65 -2.04
C SER A 137 0.92 -5.10 -1.92
N ASN A 138 -0.09 -5.46 -2.69
CA ASN A 138 -0.63 -6.83 -2.75
C ASN A 138 -0.30 -7.50 -4.09
N LEU A 139 -0.46 -8.82 -4.14
CA LEU A 139 -0.15 -9.63 -5.33
C LEU A 139 -0.88 -9.17 -6.59
N SER A 140 -2.16 -8.79 -6.47
CA SER A 140 -2.97 -8.44 -7.65
C SER A 140 -2.49 -7.15 -8.30
N GLU A 141 -2.11 -6.16 -7.50
CA GLU A 141 -1.53 -4.89 -7.96
C GLU A 141 -0.14 -5.11 -8.56
N ASP A 142 0.72 -5.85 -7.86
CA ASP A 142 2.06 -6.19 -8.32
C ASP A 142 2.03 -7.02 -9.61
N TRP A 143 1.05 -7.94 -9.75
CA TRP A 143 0.91 -8.79 -10.93
C TRP A 143 0.68 -8.00 -12.22
N VAL A 144 -0.07 -6.93 -12.15
CA VAL A 144 -0.38 -6.06 -13.31
C VAL A 144 0.49 -4.80 -13.35
N GLY A 145 1.47 -4.69 -12.46
CA GLY A 145 2.36 -3.53 -12.40
C GLY A 145 1.65 -2.22 -12.04
N TYR A 146 0.52 -2.29 -11.34
CA TYR A 146 -0.23 -1.12 -10.91
C TYR A 146 0.37 -0.53 -9.63
N CYS A 147 1.60 -0.07 -9.74
CA CYS A 147 2.37 0.55 -8.67
C CYS A 147 3.37 1.57 -9.23
N THR A 148 3.86 2.44 -8.39
CA THR A 148 4.96 3.35 -8.73
C THR A 148 6.27 2.74 -8.24
N ILE A 149 7.12 2.34 -9.20
CA ILE A 149 8.48 1.83 -8.90
C ILE A 149 9.26 2.88 -8.09
N TYR A 150 9.85 2.45 -6.98
CA TYR A 150 10.51 3.32 -5.98
C TYR A 150 9.57 4.35 -5.33
N GLY A 151 8.27 4.10 -5.35
CA GLY A 151 7.24 4.82 -4.63
C GLY A 151 6.53 3.87 -3.67
N ASP A 152 5.25 3.59 -3.93
CA ASP A 152 4.43 2.66 -3.13
C ASP A 152 4.91 1.21 -3.20
N SER A 153 5.67 0.80 -4.23
CA SER A 153 6.32 -0.51 -4.28
C SER A 153 7.51 -0.66 -3.31
N ALA A 154 7.97 0.42 -2.65
CA ALA A 154 9.14 0.39 -1.79
C ALA A 154 8.82 -0.08 -0.37
N GLY A 155 9.76 -0.81 0.23
CA GLY A 155 9.72 -1.30 1.60
C GLY A 155 10.81 -2.34 1.84
N ALA A 156 11.07 -2.68 3.09
CA ALA A 156 12.06 -3.70 3.43
C ALA A 156 11.54 -5.11 3.13
N PHE A 157 10.24 -5.32 3.29
CA PHE A 157 9.52 -6.54 2.93
C PHE A 157 8.02 -6.25 2.72
N SER A 158 7.33 -7.16 2.01
CA SER A 158 5.95 -6.99 1.56
C SER A 158 5.07 -8.12 2.13
N PRO A 159 4.39 -7.92 3.28
CA PRO A 159 3.56 -8.96 3.89
C PRO A 159 2.41 -9.43 3.00
N LEU A 160 1.91 -8.56 2.13
CA LEU A 160 0.80 -8.84 1.23
C LEU A 160 1.23 -9.29 -0.18
N GLY A 161 2.53 -9.33 -0.48
CA GLY A 161 3.04 -9.62 -1.83
C GLY A 161 2.65 -11.00 -2.41
N MET A 162 2.17 -11.91 -1.57
CA MET A 162 1.68 -13.24 -1.98
C MET A 162 0.15 -13.36 -1.91
N TYR A 163 -0.57 -12.30 -1.54
CA TYR A 163 -2.02 -12.33 -1.31
C TYR A 163 -2.75 -11.42 -2.30
N THR A 164 -3.81 -11.96 -2.88
CA THR A 164 -4.69 -11.21 -3.78
C THR A 164 -5.53 -10.19 -3.00
N THR A 165 -6.13 -9.22 -3.71
CA THR A 165 -6.99 -8.19 -3.09
C THR A 165 -8.11 -8.80 -2.23
N GLU A 166 -8.72 -9.91 -2.65
CA GLU A 166 -9.78 -10.59 -1.90
C GLU A 166 -9.25 -11.30 -0.66
N GLU A 167 -8.06 -11.92 -0.77
CA GLU A 167 -7.38 -12.56 0.35
C GLU A 167 -6.94 -11.54 1.40
N VAL A 168 -6.49 -10.34 0.98
CA VAL A 168 -6.19 -9.23 1.89
C VAL A 168 -7.41 -8.80 2.69
N VAL A 169 -8.57 -8.67 2.04
CA VAL A 169 -9.84 -8.37 2.72
C VAL A 169 -10.19 -9.46 3.73
N ALA A 170 -10.00 -10.74 3.37
CA ALA A 170 -10.25 -11.86 4.27
C ALA A 170 -9.30 -11.87 5.48
N LEU A 171 -8.01 -11.54 5.29
CA LEU A 171 -7.04 -11.38 6.37
C LEU A 171 -7.43 -10.21 7.30
N GLY A 172 -7.83 -9.08 6.75
CA GLY A 172 -8.29 -7.92 7.52
C GLY A 172 -9.53 -8.23 8.36
N ARG A 173 -10.51 -8.98 7.83
CA ARG A 173 -11.66 -9.48 8.58
C ARG A 173 -11.25 -10.43 9.72
N GLN A 174 -10.29 -11.33 9.45
CA GLN A 174 -9.75 -12.24 10.45
C GLN A 174 -9.06 -11.50 11.61
N LEU A 175 -8.47 -10.33 11.33
CA LEU A 175 -7.88 -9.44 12.33
C LEU A 175 -8.90 -8.57 13.07
N GLY A 176 -10.18 -8.66 12.70
CA GLY A 176 -11.27 -7.89 13.33
C GLY A 176 -11.38 -6.44 12.87
N LEU A 177 -10.79 -6.10 11.72
CA LEU A 177 -10.93 -4.75 11.15
C LEU A 177 -12.39 -4.48 10.74
N PRO A 178 -12.92 -3.30 11.06
CA PRO A 178 -14.22 -2.84 10.55
C PRO A 178 -14.28 -2.81 9.02
N GLU A 179 -15.42 -3.19 8.44
CA GLU A 179 -15.64 -3.24 7.00
C GLU A 179 -15.33 -1.91 6.29
N LYS A 180 -15.54 -0.76 6.93
CA LYS A 180 -15.23 0.55 6.35
C LYS A 180 -13.75 0.70 5.93
N PHE A 181 -12.83 -0.04 6.54
CA PHE A 181 -11.41 -0.03 6.17
C PHE A 181 -11.07 -1.05 5.07
N LEU A 182 -11.94 -2.03 4.83
CA LEU A 182 -11.71 -3.14 3.91
C LEU A 182 -12.42 -2.96 2.57
N ILE A 183 -13.56 -2.26 2.55
CA ILE A 183 -14.40 -2.09 1.36
C ILE A 183 -14.48 -0.64 0.89
N LYS A 184 -13.57 0.23 1.35
CA LYS A 184 -13.48 1.59 0.81
C LYS A 184 -13.28 1.51 -0.71
N PRO A 185 -14.11 2.21 -1.50
CA PRO A 185 -13.89 2.26 -2.93
C PRO A 185 -12.48 2.77 -3.23
N PRO A 186 -11.68 2.03 -4.02
CA PRO A 186 -10.38 2.51 -4.43
C PRO A 186 -10.55 3.83 -5.20
N SER A 187 -9.80 4.87 -4.80
CA SER A 187 -9.74 6.12 -5.54
C SER A 187 -8.28 6.46 -5.80
N ASP A 188 -7.95 6.83 -7.03
CA ASP A 188 -6.61 7.28 -7.39
C ASP A 188 -6.25 8.64 -6.77
N GLY A 189 -7.20 9.28 -6.08
CA GLY A 189 -7.03 10.60 -5.45
C GLY A 189 -6.82 11.75 -6.44
N LEU A 190 -6.77 11.49 -7.74
CA LEU A 190 -6.38 12.45 -8.77
C LEU A 190 -7.46 12.66 -9.83
N THR A 191 -8.06 11.60 -10.36
CA THR A 191 -9.00 11.68 -11.51
C THR A 191 -10.43 11.35 -11.14
N GLY A 192 -10.70 10.86 -9.93
CA GLY A 192 -12.00 10.35 -9.50
C GLY A 192 -12.38 9.01 -10.16
N LYS A 193 -11.46 8.39 -10.89
CA LYS A 193 -11.59 7.05 -11.45
C LYS A 193 -11.07 6.01 -10.46
N THR A 194 -11.64 4.81 -10.55
CA THR A 194 -11.11 3.65 -9.82
C THR A 194 -9.91 3.05 -10.56
N ASP A 195 -9.12 2.24 -9.86
CA ASP A 195 -8.04 1.47 -10.48
C ASP A 195 -8.57 0.57 -11.60
N GLU A 196 -9.72 -0.06 -11.38
CA GLU A 196 -10.39 -0.94 -12.34
C GLU A 196 -10.85 -0.17 -13.60
N ASP A 197 -11.29 1.10 -13.45
CA ASP A 197 -11.60 1.96 -14.60
C ASP A 197 -10.34 2.24 -15.45
N ASN A 198 -9.19 2.41 -14.80
CA ASN A 198 -7.91 2.63 -15.49
C ASN A 198 -7.37 1.36 -16.14
N LEU A 199 -7.48 0.22 -15.46
CA LEU A 199 -7.08 -1.11 -15.97
C LEU A 199 -8.03 -1.61 -17.07
N GLY A 200 -9.35 -1.31 -16.92
CA GLY A 200 -10.44 -1.76 -17.80
C GLY A 200 -10.80 -3.24 -17.62
N PHE A 201 -10.47 -3.81 -16.48
CA PHE A 201 -10.91 -5.10 -15.94
C PHE A 201 -10.88 -5.06 -14.41
N THR A 202 -11.54 -6.01 -13.76
CA THR A 202 -11.67 -6.04 -12.30
C THR A 202 -10.50 -6.77 -11.65
N TYR A 203 -10.17 -6.42 -10.40
CA TYR A 203 -9.23 -7.22 -9.59
C TYR A 203 -9.73 -8.64 -9.35
N HIS A 204 -11.05 -8.87 -9.31
CA HIS A 204 -11.60 -10.21 -9.28
C HIS A 204 -11.11 -11.06 -10.46
N ALA A 205 -11.10 -10.52 -11.68
CA ALA A 205 -10.58 -11.21 -12.86
C ALA A 205 -9.08 -11.53 -12.73
N VAL A 206 -8.29 -10.60 -12.18
CA VAL A 206 -6.86 -10.84 -11.89
C VAL A 206 -6.70 -11.95 -10.85
N ASN A 207 -7.49 -11.94 -9.77
CA ASN A 207 -7.44 -12.92 -8.68
C ASN A 207 -7.75 -14.33 -9.19
N GLU A 208 -8.82 -14.51 -9.97
CA GLU A 208 -9.20 -15.81 -10.57
C GLU A 208 -8.13 -16.29 -11.55
N TYR A 209 -7.56 -15.38 -12.35
CA TYR A 209 -6.48 -15.72 -13.26
C TYR A 209 -5.22 -16.20 -12.52
N VAL A 210 -4.77 -15.43 -11.53
CA VAL A 210 -3.54 -15.73 -10.77
C VAL A 210 -3.69 -17.04 -9.96
N ARG A 211 -4.86 -17.27 -9.36
CA ARG A 211 -5.10 -18.45 -8.50
C ARG A 211 -5.53 -19.70 -9.23
N ARG A 212 -6.28 -19.56 -10.31
CA ARG A 212 -6.96 -20.69 -10.99
C ARG A 212 -6.66 -20.77 -12.48
N GLY A 213 -6.04 -19.76 -13.07
CA GLY A 213 -5.82 -19.67 -14.52
C GLY A 213 -7.11 -19.40 -15.30
N VAL A 214 -8.17 -18.94 -14.64
CA VAL A 214 -9.50 -18.74 -15.24
C VAL A 214 -9.77 -17.26 -15.43
N VAL A 215 -9.95 -16.86 -16.69
CA VAL A 215 -10.35 -15.51 -17.09
C VAL A 215 -10.74 -15.50 -18.57
N ASP A 216 -11.54 -14.55 -19.00
CA ASP A 216 -11.89 -14.35 -20.41
C ASP A 216 -10.63 -14.07 -21.26
N ALA A 217 -10.60 -14.57 -22.49
CA ALA A 217 -9.41 -14.53 -23.35
C ALA A 217 -8.89 -13.11 -23.60
N ASP A 218 -9.78 -12.14 -23.82
CA ASP A 218 -9.43 -10.75 -24.07
C ASP A 218 -8.82 -10.09 -22.84
N ILE A 219 -9.35 -10.40 -21.64
CA ILE A 219 -8.84 -9.91 -20.36
C ILE A 219 -7.48 -10.55 -20.07
N LYS A 220 -7.34 -11.86 -20.36
CA LYS A 220 -6.07 -12.58 -20.19
C LYS A 220 -4.93 -11.92 -20.98
N GLU A 221 -5.17 -11.62 -22.26
CA GLU A 221 -4.14 -10.99 -23.11
C GLU A 221 -3.66 -9.65 -22.52
N ARG A 222 -4.60 -8.87 -21.98
CA ARG A 222 -4.29 -7.58 -21.33
C ARG A 222 -3.52 -7.75 -20.03
N ILE A 223 -3.94 -8.68 -19.15
CA ILE A 223 -3.23 -9.00 -17.92
C ILE A 223 -1.80 -9.46 -18.23
N ASP A 224 -1.64 -10.39 -19.18
CA ASP A 224 -0.33 -10.90 -19.59
C ASP A 224 0.57 -9.81 -20.18
N ALA A 225 -0.01 -8.85 -20.90
CA ALA A 225 0.76 -7.73 -21.45
C ALA A 225 1.27 -6.80 -20.35
N LEU A 226 0.42 -6.48 -19.36
CA LEU A 226 0.80 -5.67 -18.21
C LEU A 226 1.85 -6.40 -17.35
N HIS A 227 1.64 -7.68 -17.06
CA HIS A 227 2.59 -8.49 -16.29
C HIS A 227 3.98 -8.58 -16.92
N ARG A 228 4.08 -8.64 -18.25
CA ARG A 228 5.37 -8.63 -18.94
C ARG A 228 6.06 -7.26 -18.96
N ALA A 229 5.30 -6.19 -18.71
CA ALA A 229 5.80 -4.82 -18.70
C ALA A 229 6.14 -4.30 -17.30
N SER A 230 5.72 -5.02 -16.25
CA SER A 230 5.94 -4.69 -14.83
C SER A 230 7.35 -5.07 -14.28
#